data_c0256fe6719b03ef4a7eaea970ede777
#
_entry.id   c0256fe6719b03ef4a7eaea970ede777
#
_cell.length_a   1.000
_cell.length_b   1.000
_cell.length_c   1.000
_cell.angle_alpha   90.00
_cell.angle_beta   90.00
_cell.angle_gamma   90.00
#
_symmetry.space_group_name_H-M   'P 1'
#
loop_
_entity.id
_entity.type
_entity.pdbx_description
1 polymer ?
#
loop_
_entity_poly.entity_id
_entity_poly.type
_entity_poly.pdbx_seq_one_letter_code
_entity_poly.pdbx_strand_id
1 'polypeptide(L)'
;MLTSKQRAYLRGLANTIDTILIVGKSEIGDNIIKQADDALRAREIIKGRVLENSGYSSREAAELIAEKCNADVVQVIGSKFVLYRMNEDEPVIVLPKAKKK
;
A
#
# COMPACT_ATOMS: atom_id res chain seq x y z
N MET A 1 -9.13 9.01 -5.92
CA MET A 1 -9.49 8.50 -4.58
C MET A 1 -10.34 7.23 -4.70
N LEU A 2 -10.08 6.28 -3.84
CA LEU A 2 -10.79 5.00 -3.89
C LEU A 2 -12.18 5.12 -3.27
N THR A 3 -13.16 4.49 -3.92
CA THR A 3 -14.48 4.36 -3.32
C THR A 3 -14.45 3.24 -2.29
N SER A 4 -15.49 3.18 -1.46
CA SER A 4 -15.60 2.10 -0.47
C SER A 4 -15.63 0.74 -1.15
N LYS A 5 -16.31 0.64 -2.27
CA LYS A 5 -16.40 -0.61 -3.01
C LYS A 5 -15.04 -1.02 -3.57
N GLN A 6 -14.31 -0.06 -4.12
CA GLN A 6 -12.98 -0.33 -4.66
C GLN A 6 -12.01 -0.73 -3.56
N ARG A 7 -12.09 -0.05 -2.42
CA ARG A 7 -11.24 -0.36 -1.28
C ARG A 7 -11.51 -1.77 -0.76
N ALA A 8 -12.78 -2.16 -0.68
CA ALA A 8 -13.14 -3.50 -0.24
C ALA A 8 -12.59 -4.56 -1.19
N TYR A 9 -12.67 -4.28 -2.48
CA TYR A 9 -12.12 -5.19 -3.48
C TYR A 9 -10.61 -5.37 -3.28
N LEU A 10 -9.90 -4.27 -3.07
CA LEU A 10 -8.46 -4.32 -2.86
C LEU A 10 -8.09 -5.04 -1.57
N ARG A 11 -8.88 -4.88 -0.51
CA ARG A 11 -8.65 -5.63 0.72
C ARG A 11 -8.74 -7.12 0.48
N GLY A 12 -9.70 -7.54 -0.35
CA GLY A 12 -9.83 -8.94 -0.70
C GLY A 12 -8.60 -9.47 -1.44
N LEU A 13 -8.11 -8.70 -2.40
CA LEU A 13 -6.90 -9.07 -3.12
C LEU A 13 -5.70 -9.17 -2.18
N ALA A 14 -5.63 -8.29 -1.20
CA ALA A 14 -4.49 -8.24 -0.29
C ALA A 14 -4.37 -9.52 0.54
N ASN A 15 -5.46 -10.24 0.72
CA ASN A 15 -5.42 -11.51 1.46
C ASN A 15 -4.60 -12.57 0.74
N THR A 16 -4.38 -12.41 -0.54
CA THR A 16 -3.69 -13.42 -1.36
C THR A 16 -2.27 -13.04 -1.70
N ILE A 17 -1.79 -11.87 -1.27
CA ILE A 17 -0.45 -11.43 -1.60
C ILE A 17 0.46 -11.48 -0.38
N ASP A 18 1.74 -11.64 -0.65
CA ASP A 18 2.74 -11.71 0.41
C ASP A 18 3.18 -10.32 0.84
N THR A 19 3.65 -10.25 2.08
CA THR A 19 4.28 -9.03 2.58
C THR A 19 5.64 -8.89 1.91
N ILE A 20 5.84 -7.76 1.25
CA ILE A 20 7.10 -7.53 0.53
C ILE A 20 7.87 -6.32 1.04
N LEU A 21 7.26 -5.51 1.88
CA LEU A 21 7.89 -4.31 2.39
C LEU A 21 7.96 -4.42 3.91
N ILE A 22 9.17 -4.27 4.45
CA ILE A 22 9.37 -4.38 5.90
C ILE A 22 9.90 -3.04 6.41
N VAL A 23 9.21 -2.46 7.36
CA VAL A 23 9.64 -1.22 8.00
C VAL A 23 10.25 -1.61 9.34
N GLY A 24 11.57 -1.49 9.42
CA GLY A 24 12.29 -1.89 10.61
C GLY A 24 12.64 -0.72 11.50
N LYS A 25 13.78 -0.87 12.16
CA LYS A 25 14.25 0.09 13.16
C LYS A 25 14.64 1.42 12.57
N SER A 26 15.13 1.42 11.34
CA SER A 26 15.59 2.64 10.68
C SER A 26 14.41 3.51 10.30
N GLU A 27 14.69 4.78 10.11
CA GLU A 27 13.67 5.70 9.62
C GLU A 27 13.22 5.30 8.23
N ILE A 28 12.02 5.73 7.88
CA ILE A 28 11.51 5.54 6.53
C ILE A 28 12.21 6.56 5.65
N GLY A 29 13.27 6.11 5.02
CA GLY A 29 14.09 6.98 4.17
C GLY A 29 13.96 6.59 2.72
N ASP A 30 14.92 7.08 1.93
CA ASP A 30 14.86 6.91 0.48
C ASP A 30 14.83 5.47 0.03
N ASN A 31 15.54 4.57 0.73
CA ASN A 31 15.55 3.16 0.34
C ASN A 31 14.18 2.51 0.42
N ILE A 32 13.48 2.74 1.52
CA ILE A 32 12.15 2.17 1.72
C ILE A 32 11.18 2.77 0.71
N ILE A 33 11.26 4.08 0.50
CA ILE A 33 10.38 4.75 -0.45
C ILE A 33 10.63 4.22 -1.86
N LYS A 34 11.89 4.02 -2.23
CA LYS A 34 12.20 3.48 -3.55
C LYS A 34 11.69 2.05 -3.71
N GLN A 35 11.84 1.22 -2.68
CA GLN A 35 11.31 -0.13 -2.73
C GLN A 35 9.80 -0.12 -2.92
N ALA A 36 9.11 0.73 -2.18
CA ALA A 36 7.67 0.84 -2.29
C ALA A 36 7.25 1.34 -3.68
N ASP A 37 7.95 2.35 -4.18
CA ASP A 37 7.65 2.90 -5.49
C ASP A 37 7.83 1.87 -6.59
N ASP A 38 8.95 1.14 -6.55
CA ASP A 38 9.21 0.10 -7.54
C ASP A 38 8.16 -1.01 -7.47
N ALA A 39 7.80 -1.41 -6.25
CA ALA A 39 6.82 -2.47 -6.07
C ALA A 39 5.43 -2.03 -6.53
N LEU A 40 5.05 -0.79 -6.24
CA LEU A 40 3.77 -0.26 -6.70
C LEU A 40 3.73 -0.18 -8.22
N ARG A 41 4.83 0.22 -8.83
CA ARG A 41 4.90 0.28 -10.29
C ARG A 41 4.72 -1.08 -10.91
N ALA A 42 5.29 -2.12 -10.29
CA ALA A 42 5.23 -3.46 -10.84
C ALA A 42 3.91 -4.18 -10.53
N ARG A 43 3.32 -3.91 -9.37
CA ARG A 43 2.22 -4.73 -8.85
C ARG A 43 0.94 -3.98 -8.58
N GLU A 44 1.00 -2.68 -8.48
CA GLU A 44 -0.12 -1.77 -8.15
C GLU A 44 -0.60 -1.91 -6.71
N ILE A 45 -0.62 -3.12 -6.15
CA ILE A 45 -1.02 -3.33 -4.76
C ILE A 45 0.14 -4.02 -4.03
N ILE A 46 0.48 -3.52 -2.86
CA ILE A 46 1.57 -4.09 -2.07
C ILE A 46 1.16 -4.16 -0.61
N LYS A 47 1.77 -5.09 0.10
CA LYS A 47 1.55 -5.28 1.52
C LYS A 47 2.85 -5.06 2.26
N GLY A 48 2.79 -4.30 3.34
CA GLY A 48 3.95 -4.05 4.17
C GLY A 48 3.69 -4.42 5.61
N ARG A 49 4.76 -4.52 6.38
CA ARG A 49 4.69 -4.81 7.81
C ARG A 49 5.65 -3.92 8.56
N VAL A 50 5.23 -3.48 9.73
CA VAL A 50 6.05 -2.66 10.62
C VAL A 50 6.51 -3.53 11.78
N LEU A 51 7.83 -3.58 11.99
CA LEU A 51 8.40 -4.37 13.07
C LEU A 51 8.21 -3.65 14.40
N GLU A 52 8.20 -4.44 15.48
CA GLU A 52 7.95 -3.89 16.81
C GLU A 52 8.94 -2.82 17.22
N ASN A 53 10.19 -2.96 16.80
CA ASN A 53 11.21 -2.01 17.18
C ASN A 53 11.31 -0.81 16.27
N SER A 54 10.36 -0.67 15.35
CA SER A 54 10.27 0.52 14.52
C SER A 54 9.76 1.68 15.36
N GLY A 55 10.15 2.88 15.02
CA GLY A 55 9.63 4.06 15.68
C GLY A 55 8.26 4.49 15.18
N TYR A 56 7.69 3.74 14.26
CA TYR A 56 6.42 4.10 13.62
C TYR A 56 5.32 3.10 13.96
N SER A 57 4.10 3.60 14.11
CA SER A 57 2.94 2.71 14.10
C SER A 57 2.69 2.28 12.66
N SER A 58 1.86 1.23 12.50
CA SER A 58 1.51 0.78 11.15
C SER A 58 0.85 1.89 10.35
N ARG A 59 -0.04 2.65 10.99
CA ARG A 59 -0.73 3.73 10.31
C ARG A 59 0.22 4.84 9.90
N GLU A 60 1.12 5.22 10.80
CA GLU A 60 2.08 6.28 10.49
C GLU A 60 2.97 5.87 9.31
N ALA A 61 3.45 4.65 9.34
CA ALA A 61 4.31 4.17 8.26
C ALA A 61 3.55 4.12 6.94
N ALA A 62 2.32 3.60 6.97
CA ALA A 62 1.51 3.50 5.77
C ALA A 62 1.25 4.86 5.16
N GLU A 63 0.86 5.81 5.99
CA GLU A 63 0.53 7.15 5.50
C GLU A 63 1.74 7.87 4.97
N LEU A 64 2.88 7.73 5.64
CA LEU A 64 4.09 8.39 5.18
C LEU A 64 4.56 7.82 3.84
N ILE A 65 4.58 6.50 3.71
CA ILE A 65 5.00 5.88 2.46
C ILE A 65 4.02 6.20 1.35
N ALA A 66 2.73 6.15 1.64
CA ALA A 66 1.71 6.47 0.65
C ALA A 66 1.86 7.90 0.14
N GLU A 67 2.09 8.83 1.03
CA GLU A 67 2.28 10.22 0.65
C GLU A 67 3.49 10.38 -0.27
N LYS A 68 4.61 9.76 0.10
CA LYS A 68 5.83 9.87 -0.70
C LYS A 68 5.72 9.18 -2.04
N CYS A 69 4.93 8.13 -2.13
CA CYS A 69 4.76 7.37 -3.37
C CYS A 69 3.53 7.77 -4.15
N ASN A 70 2.76 8.71 -3.64
CA ASN A 70 1.52 9.14 -4.28
C ASN A 70 0.54 7.98 -4.43
N ALA A 71 0.39 7.22 -3.35
CA ALA A 71 -0.44 6.02 -3.32
C ALA A 71 -1.57 6.19 -2.32
N ASP A 72 -2.51 5.26 -2.34
CA ASP A 72 -3.62 5.23 -1.39
C ASP A 72 -3.38 4.17 -0.33
N VAL A 73 -3.74 4.47 0.91
CA VAL A 73 -3.73 3.48 1.98
C VAL A 73 -5.03 2.71 1.89
N VAL A 74 -4.94 1.41 1.61
CA VAL A 74 -6.12 0.55 1.47
C VAL A 74 -6.58 0.03 2.82
N GLN A 75 -5.63 -0.38 3.65
CA GLN A 75 -5.96 -1.01 4.92
C GLN A 75 -4.77 -0.92 5.86
N VAL A 76 -5.06 -0.75 7.13
CA VAL A 76 -4.06 -0.89 8.19
C VAL A 76 -4.66 -1.84 9.21
N ILE A 77 -4.00 -2.97 9.46
CA ILE A 77 -4.50 -3.96 10.39
C ILE A 77 -3.33 -4.58 11.15
N GLY A 78 -3.37 -4.46 12.46
CA GLY A 78 -2.26 -4.93 13.29
C GLY A 78 -0.97 -4.25 12.91
N SER A 79 0.05 -5.03 12.62
CA SER A 79 1.35 -4.52 12.22
C SER A 79 1.50 -4.41 10.70
N LYS A 80 0.43 -4.66 9.95
CA LYS A 80 0.51 -4.70 8.49
C LYS A 80 -0.32 -3.59 7.86
N PHE A 81 0.05 -3.25 6.64
CA PHE A 81 -0.69 -2.26 5.87
C PHE A 81 -0.68 -2.64 4.40
N VAL A 82 -1.64 -2.09 3.67
CA VAL A 82 -1.79 -2.35 2.24
C VAL A 82 -1.87 -1.01 1.53
N LEU A 83 -1.09 -0.86 0.47
CA LEU A 83 -1.07 0.35 -0.34
C LEU A 83 -1.43 0.00 -1.77
N TYR A 84 -2.00 0.96 -2.48
CA TYR A 84 -2.40 0.78 -3.87
C TYR A 84 -2.10 2.05 -4.67
N ARG A 85 -1.57 1.85 -5.88
CA ARG A 85 -1.39 2.94 -6.85
C ARG A 85 -1.57 2.36 -8.24
N MET A 86 -2.50 2.93 -8.99
CA MET A 86 -2.74 2.48 -10.35
C MET A 86 -1.55 2.80 -11.24
N ASN A 87 -1.17 1.83 -12.08
CA ASN A 87 -0.18 2.06 -13.09
C ASN A 87 -0.89 2.62 -14.32
N GLU A 88 -0.66 3.88 -14.60
CA GLU A 88 -1.39 4.56 -15.68
C GLU A 88 -1.05 4.02 -17.05
N ASP A 89 0.16 3.49 -17.22
CA ASP A 89 0.57 2.98 -18.52
C ASP A 89 0.02 1.58 -18.79
N GLU A 90 0.12 0.70 -17.80
CA GLU A 90 -0.30 -0.69 -17.95
C GLU A 90 -1.00 -1.18 -16.70
N PRO A 91 -2.25 -0.78 -16.51
CA PRO A 91 -2.97 -1.23 -15.32
C PRO A 91 -3.09 -2.75 -15.28
N VAL A 92 -2.80 -3.32 -14.12
CA VAL A 92 -2.87 -4.76 -13.90
C VAL A 92 -4.17 -5.14 -13.22
N ILE A 93 -4.58 -4.32 -12.25
CA ILE A 93 -5.77 -4.60 -11.46
C ILE A 93 -6.94 -3.84 -12.04
N VAL A 94 -8.02 -4.58 -12.33
CA VAL A 94 -9.24 -3.95 -12.82
C VAL A 94 -10.15 -3.73 -11.62
N LEU A 95 -10.30 -2.48 -11.23
CA LEU A 95 -11.16 -2.14 -10.11
C LEU A 95 -12.62 -2.14 -10.52
N PRO A 96 -13.53 -2.47 -9.58
CA PRO A 96 -14.96 -2.29 -9.86
C PRO A 96 -15.22 -0.82 -10.16
N LYS A 97 -16.12 -0.57 -11.07
CA LYS A 97 -16.44 0.81 -11.41
C LYS A 97 -17.07 1.52 -10.21
N ALA A 98 -16.71 2.78 -10.05
CA ALA A 98 -17.34 3.59 -9.05
C ALA A 98 -18.82 3.75 -9.40
N LYS A 99 -19.69 3.78 -8.39
CA LYS A 99 -21.11 3.97 -8.61
C LYS A 99 -21.38 5.36 -9.15
N LYS A 100 -22.22 5.43 -10.16
CA LYS A 100 -22.61 6.72 -10.70
C LYS A 100 -23.98 7.06 -10.25
N LYS A 101 -24.28 7.63 -10.37
CA LYS A 101 -25.44 7.86 -10.28
C LYS A 101 -25.96 8.21 -10.53
#